data_b5ce00de92059f7c25236986b47dad3f
#
_entry.id   b5ce00de92059f7c25236986b47dad3f
#
_cell.length_a   1.000
_cell.length_b   1.000
_cell.length_c   1.000
_cell.angle_alpha   90.00
_cell.angle_beta   90.00
_cell.angle_gamma   90.00
#
_symmetry.space_group_name_H-M   'P 1'
#
loop_
_entity.id
_entity.type
_entity.pdbx_description
1 polymer ?
#
loop_
_entity_poly.entity_id
_entity_poly.type
_entity_poly.pdbx_seq_one_letter_code
_entity_poly.pdbx_strand_id
1 'polypeptide(L)'
;MAFEIDRSAYAAMFGPTTGDKIRLADTDLFIEVEDDKTIYGEEVKFGGGKVIRDGMGQSQVTREGGAVDTVITNALILDHWGIIKADIGIKDGKIVGIGKAGNPDVQPGVDIIVGPGTEAIAGEGRILTAGGLDVHIHFICPQQIEDALMSGVTTMMGGGTGPAEGTNATTCTPGPWHIGRMLQAAEGLPMNLGFFGKGNATLPGALEEQIAGGACGLKLHEDWGTTPAAIDNCLSVAEETDVAVTIHTDTLNESGFVENTIKALKGRNIHAFHTEGAGGGHAPDIIKVCGEANVLPSSTNPTRPFTVNTVDEHLDMLMVCHHLDANIPEDVAFAESRIRRETIAAEDVLHDMGAFSIIASDSQAMGRVGEVVIRTWQTADKMRKQRGRLREETGDNDNFRAKRYIAKYTINPALAHGVADYVGSVEVGKYADLVLWKPMFFGVKPDIVLKCGTIAAAAMGDPNASIPTPQPIHYRPMFGGFGKSLAASRLTFVSQLACERDAAGALGLQSAVLPATGIREIGKKQMILNDMTPDMEVDPETYEVRANGELLTCEPSEELPMAQRYFLF
;
A
#
# COMPACT_ATOMS: atom_id res chain seq x y z
N MET A 1 -34.95 -30.63 -7.85
CA MET A 1 -34.14 -31.74 -8.38
C MET A 1 -32.68 -31.28 -8.27
N ALA A 2 -31.89 -31.87 -7.38
CA ALA A 2 -30.46 -31.53 -7.31
C ALA A 2 -29.78 -32.12 -8.57
N PHE A 3 -28.86 -31.40 -9.16
CA PHE A 3 -27.98 -31.93 -10.19
C PHE A 3 -26.52 -31.74 -9.78
N GLU A 4 -25.68 -32.61 -10.23
CA GLU A 4 -24.24 -32.55 -9.95
C GLU A 4 -23.56 -31.71 -11.04
N ILE A 5 -22.60 -30.90 -10.62
CA ILE A 5 -21.72 -30.13 -11.49
C ILE A 5 -20.27 -30.45 -11.16
N ASP A 6 -19.45 -30.60 -12.17
CA ASP A 6 -18.01 -30.75 -11.99
C ASP A 6 -17.40 -29.50 -11.35
N ARG A 7 -16.48 -29.68 -10.38
CA ARG A 7 -15.87 -28.57 -9.62
C ARG A 7 -15.13 -27.59 -10.54
N SER A 8 -14.48 -28.06 -11.57
CA SER A 8 -13.79 -27.21 -12.55
C SER A 8 -14.78 -26.37 -13.38
N ALA A 9 -15.93 -26.96 -13.73
CA ALA A 9 -17.00 -26.25 -14.42
C ALA A 9 -17.65 -25.19 -13.50
N TYR A 10 -17.85 -25.51 -12.22
CA TYR A 10 -18.32 -24.53 -11.23
C TYR A 10 -17.35 -23.36 -11.10
N ALA A 11 -16.05 -23.64 -10.91
CA ALA A 11 -15.02 -22.60 -10.80
C ALA A 11 -14.91 -21.72 -12.05
N ALA A 12 -15.09 -22.29 -13.24
CA ALA A 12 -15.12 -21.54 -14.50
C ALA A 12 -16.34 -20.61 -14.62
N MET A 13 -17.46 -20.96 -14.00
CA MET A 13 -18.69 -20.14 -14.02
C MET A 13 -18.73 -19.10 -12.92
N PHE A 14 -18.34 -19.46 -11.69
CA PHE A 14 -18.57 -18.66 -10.49
C PHE A 14 -17.29 -18.37 -9.69
N GLY A 15 -16.13 -18.73 -10.23
CA GLY A 15 -14.85 -18.62 -9.50
C GLY A 15 -14.59 -19.77 -8.54
N PRO A 16 -13.40 -19.79 -7.92
CA PRO A 16 -13.01 -20.80 -6.96
C PRO A 16 -13.89 -20.78 -5.72
N THR A 17 -14.03 -21.92 -5.04
CA THR A 17 -14.82 -22.06 -3.82
C THR A 17 -13.98 -22.68 -2.69
N THR A 18 -14.54 -22.80 -1.49
CA THR A 18 -13.86 -23.27 -0.28
C THR A 18 -13.00 -24.52 -0.54
N GLY A 19 -11.71 -24.43 -0.18
CA GLY A 19 -10.70 -25.48 -0.38
C GLY A 19 -10.04 -25.49 -1.77
N ASP A 20 -10.47 -24.64 -2.72
CA ASP A 20 -9.75 -24.48 -3.98
C ASP A 20 -8.47 -23.67 -3.76
N LYS A 21 -7.41 -24.07 -4.47
CA LYS A 21 -6.11 -23.40 -4.42
C LYS A 21 -5.86 -22.59 -5.68
N ILE A 22 -5.36 -21.38 -5.48
CA ILE A 22 -5.07 -20.42 -6.55
C ILE A 22 -3.61 -20.01 -6.45
N ARG A 23 -2.88 -20.17 -7.55
CA ARG A 23 -1.51 -19.68 -7.67
C ARG A 23 -1.53 -18.17 -7.92
N LEU A 24 -0.67 -17.44 -7.22
CA LEU A 24 -0.49 -16.01 -7.42
C LEU A 24 0.54 -15.77 -8.54
N ALA A 25 0.08 -15.34 -9.70
CA ALA A 25 0.88 -15.15 -10.92
C ALA A 25 1.73 -16.40 -11.24
N ASP A 26 3.03 -16.24 -11.45
CA ASP A 26 3.99 -17.34 -11.67
C ASP A 26 4.90 -17.59 -10.45
N THR A 27 4.49 -17.11 -9.27
CA THR A 27 5.15 -17.39 -7.99
C THR A 27 4.93 -18.83 -7.51
N ASP A 28 5.66 -19.27 -6.50
CA ASP A 28 5.39 -20.55 -5.79
C ASP A 28 4.45 -20.37 -4.59
N LEU A 29 3.67 -19.28 -4.58
CA LEU A 29 2.67 -18.99 -3.56
C LEU A 29 1.30 -19.49 -4.00
N PHE A 30 0.67 -20.31 -3.15
CA PHE A 30 -0.66 -20.84 -3.36
C PHE A 30 -1.57 -20.43 -2.19
N ILE A 31 -2.60 -19.64 -2.50
CA ILE A 31 -3.66 -19.33 -1.55
C ILE A 31 -4.79 -20.33 -1.67
N GLU A 32 -5.45 -20.63 -0.56
CA GLU A 32 -6.61 -21.52 -0.49
C GLU A 32 -7.83 -20.73 -0.01
N VAL A 33 -8.97 -20.92 -0.67
CA VAL A 33 -10.23 -20.29 -0.28
C VAL A 33 -10.68 -20.84 1.07
N GLU A 34 -10.74 -19.97 2.09
CA GLU A 34 -11.09 -20.35 3.47
C GLU A 34 -12.59 -20.51 3.67
N ASP A 35 -13.38 -19.66 2.99
CA ASP A 35 -14.84 -19.64 3.11
C ASP A 35 -15.49 -19.12 1.83
N ASP A 36 -16.72 -19.51 1.58
CA ASP A 36 -17.55 -19.06 0.47
C ASP A 36 -18.90 -18.55 1.04
N LYS A 37 -19.13 -17.25 0.90
CA LYS A 37 -20.36 -16.60 1.41
C LYS A 37 -21.54 -16.74 0.47
N THR A 38 -21.35 -17.30 -0.72
CA THR A 38 -22.44 -17.57 -1.65
C THR A 38 -23.16 -18.87 -1.28
N ILE A 39 -24.35 -19.07 -1.82
CA ILE A 39 -25.12 -20.33 -1.67
C ILE A 39 -25.07 -21.05 -2.99
N TYR A 40 -24.57 -22.29 -2.99
CA TYR A 40 -24.44 -23.09 -4.23
C TYR A 40 -25.80 -23.29 -4.92
N GLY A 41 -25.82 -22.90 -6.20
CA GLY A 41 -27.01 -22.93 -7.03
C GLY A 41 -27.87 -21.65 -6.95
N GLU A 42 -27.47 -20.70 -6.11
CA GLU A 42 -28.14 -19.40 -5.93
C GLU A 42 -27.21 -18.22 -6.22
N GLU A 43 -26.06 -18.50 -6.84
CA GLU A 43 -25.06 -17.48 -7.18
C GLU A 43 -25.65 -16.48 -8.17
N VAL A 44 -25.37 -15.19 -7.97
CA VAL A 44 -25.73 -14.15 -8.91
C VAL A 44 -24.60 -13.91 -9.90
N LYS A 45 -24.98 -13.71 -11.16
CA LYS A 45 -24.06 -13.40 -12.25
C LYS A 45 -24.79 -12.62 -13.32
N PHE A 46 -24.13 -11.63 -13.91
CA PHE A 46 -24.64 -10.87 -15.05
C PHE A 46 -24.26 -11.52 -16.39
N GLY A 47 -25.18 -11.43 -17.37
CA GLY A 47 -24.95 -11.87 -18.74
C GLY A 47 -26.21 -12.46 -19.39
N GLY A 48 -26.16 -12.70 -20.69
CA GLY A 48 -27.23 -13.35 -21.43
C GLY A 48 -27.54 -14.73 -20.84
N GLY A 49 -28.80 -14.96 -20.45
CA GLY A 49 -29.24 -16.20 -19.84
C GLY A 49 -28.75 -16.41 -18.39
N LYS A 50 -28.15 -15.38 -17.76
CA LYS A 50 -27.69 -15.44 -16.35
C LYS A 50 -28.76 -14.91 -15.40
N VAL A 51 -28.46 -14.99 -14.08
CA VAL A 51 -29.47 -14.79 -13.03
C VAL A 51 -29.84 -13.33 -12.80
N ILE A 52 -28.90 -12.37 -12.98
CA ILE A 52 -29.21 -10.94 -12.81
C ILE A 52 -30.11 -10.49 -13.96
N ARG A 53 -31.40 -10.69 -13.78
CA ARG A 53 -32.49 -10.27 -14.68
C ARG A 53 -33.70 -9.90 -13.82
N ASP A 54 -34.56 -9.05 -14.36
CA ASP A 54 -35.77 -8.58 -13.73
C ASP A 54 -36.65 -9.72 -13.18
N GLY A 55 -37.02 -9.66 -11.91
CA GLY A 55 -37.81 -10.67 -11.21
C GLY A 55 -37.07 -11.99 -10.90
N MET A 56 -35.80 -12.08 -11.22
CA MET A 56 -34.92 -13.20 -10.87
C MET A 56 -33.90 -12.73 -9.83
N GLY A 57 -32.61 -12.65 -10.16
CA GLY A 57 -31.59 -12.12 -9.28
C GLY A 57 -31.60 -10.59 -9.12
N GLN A 58 -32.34 -9.88 -9.96
CA GLN A 58 -32.65 -8.46 -9.80
C GLN A 58 -34.05 -8.29 -9.20
N SER A 59 -34.12 -7.58 -8.08
CA SER A 59 -35.35 -7.19 -7.40
C SER A 59 -35.96 -5.92 -7.99
N GLN A 60 -37.12 -5.50 -7.48
CA GLN A 60 -37.75 -4.21 -7.78
C GLN A 60 -37.35 -3.10 -6.80
N VAL A 61 -36.45 -3.39 -5.88
CA VAL A 61 -36.02 -2.45 -4.84
C VAL A 61 -35.25 -1.29 -5.50
N THR A 62 -35.69 -0.07 -5.20
CA THR A 62 -35.00 1.14 -5.66
C THR A 62 -33.75 1.41 -4.83
N ARG A 63 -32.89 2.31 -5.33
CA ARG A 63 -31.72 2.78 -4.59
C ARG A 63 -32.09 3.32 -3.19
N GLU A 64 -33.16 4.10 -3.10
CA GLU A 64 -33.69 4.62 -1.83
C GLU A 64 -34.22 3.49 -0.92
N GLY A 65 -34.78 2.46 -1.51
CA GLY A 65 -35.28 1.27 -0.82
C GLY A 65 -34.18 0.33 -0.32
N GLY A 66 -32.92 0.57 -0.64
CA GLY A 66 -31.80 -0.21 -0.12
C GLY A 66 -30.97 -0.96 -1.17
N ALA A 67 -31.33 -0.91 -2.45
CA ALA A 67 -30.48 -1.48 -3.51
C ALA A 67 -29.12 -0.76 -3.56
N VAL A 68 -28.07 -1.52 -3.85
CA VAL A 68 -26.71 -1.01 -3.98
C VAL A 68 -26.49 -0.30 -5.32
N ASP A 69 -25.51 0.61 -5.39
CA ASP A 69 -25.14 1.29 -6.64
C ASP A 69 -24.36 0.36 -7.57
N THR A 70 -23.48 -0.44 -6.97
CA THR A 70 -22.65 -1.41 -7.70
C THR A 70 -22.56 -2.71 -6.92
N VAL A 71 -22.61 -3.84 -7.61
CA VAL A 71 -22.29 -5.15 -7.08
C VAL A 71 -21.07 -5.74 -7.79
N ILE A 72 -20.10 -6.24 -7.05
CA ILE A 72 -19.02 -7.08 -7.59
C ILE A 72 -19.38 -8.52 -7.24
N THR A 73 -19.63 -9.35 -8.26
CA THR A 73 -20.16 -10.71 -8.06
C THR A 73 -19.04 -11.74 -7.93
N ASN A 74 -19.19 -12.69 -7.00
CA ASN A 74 -18.35 -13.88 -6.83
C ASN A 74 -16.83 -13.58 -6.82
N ALA A 75 -16.39 -12.51 -6.17
CA ALA A 75 -14.98 -12.14 -6.08
C ALA A 75 -14.24 -13.00 -5.04
N LEU A 76 -13.00 -13.40 -5.36
CA LEU A 76 -12.09 -13.96 -4.37
C LEU A 76 -11.37 -12.82 -3.66
N ILE A 77 -11.81 -12.49 -2.46
CA ILE A 77 -11.20 -11.47 -1.62
C ILE A 77 -9.91 -12.04 -1.02
N LEU A 78 -8.79 -11.34 -1.23
CA LEU A 78 -7.53 -11.55 -0.51
C LEU A 78 -7.26 -10.32 0.37
N ASP A 79 -7.40 -10.49 1.66
CA ASP A 79 -7.14 -9.44 2.65
C ASP A 79 -6.45 -10.01 3.89
N HIS A 80 -5.95 -9.14 4.77
CA HIS A 80 -5.28 -9.53 6.01
C HIS A 80 -6.15 -10.37 6.96
N TRP A 81 -7.46 -10.19 6.91
CA TRP A 81 -8.43 -10.88 7.77
C TRP A 81 -8.98 -12.19 7.16
N GLY A 82 -8.86 -12.40 5.85
CA GLY A 82 -9.38 -13.61 5.22
C GLY A 82 -9.09 -13.73 3.73
N ILE A 83 -9.22 -14.96 3.23
CA ILE A 83 -9.20 -15.31 1.82
C ILE A 83 -10.52 -16.00 1.51
N ILE A 84 -11.51 -15.21 1.10
CA ILE A 84 -12.89 -15.68 0.99
C ILE A 84 -13.52 -15.33 -0.35
N LYS A 85 -14.45 -16.16 -0.83
CA LYS A 85 -15.33 -15.81 -1.93
C LYS A 85 -16.58 -15.11 -1.41
N ALA A 86 -16.92 -13.97 -1.98
CA ALA A 86 -18.13 -13.23 -1.65
C ALA A 86 -18.54 -12.27 -2.77
N ASP A 87 -19.81 -11.85 -2.74
CA ASP A 87 -20.25 -10.67 -3.45
C ASP A 87 -19.97 -9.41 -2.60
N ILE A 88 -19.73 -8.28 -3.25
CA ILE A 88 -19.46 -7.00 -2.58
C ILE A 88 -20.48 -5.98 -3.07
N GLY A 89 -21.22 -5.40 -2.13
CA GLY A 89 -22.15 -4.30 -2.38
C GLY A 89 -21.50 -2.95 -2.11
N ILE A 90 -21.60 -2.03 -3.05
CA ILE A 90 -21.06 -0.67 -2.96
C ILE A 90 -22.21 0.33 -3.08
N LYS A 91 -22.26 1.29 -2.16
CA LYS A 91 -23.23 2.39 -2.16
C LYS A 91 -22.59 3.68 -1.67
N ASP A 92 -22.85 4.79 -2.35
CA ASP A 92 -22.25 6.09 -2.03
C ASP A 92 -20.71 6.04 -1.91
N GLY A 93 -20.07 5.25 -2.77
CA GLY A 93 -18.63 5.09 -2.80
C GLY A 93 -18.03 4.20 -1.71
N LYS A 94 -18.86 3.63 -0.84
CA LYS A 94 -18.43 2.79 0.29
C LYS A 94 -18.90 1.34 0.14
N ILE A 95 -18.13 0.42 0.71
CA ILE A 95 -18.53 -0.98 0.88
C ILE A 95 -19.65 -1.01 1.93
N VAL A 96 -20.82 -1.51 1.54
CA VAL A 96 -21.99 -1.63 2.43
C VAL A 96 -22.35 -3.09 2.74
N GLY A 97 -21.77 -4.04 2.02
CA GLY A 97 -22.00 -5.47 2.25
C GLY A 97 -20.90 -6.34 1.66
N ILE A 98 -20.57 -7.41 2.36
CA ILE A 98 -19.69 -8.50 1.91
C ILE A 98 -20.42 -9.79 2.27
N GLY A 99 -20.99 -10.47 1.27
CA GLY A 99 -21.85 -11.62 1.52
C GLY A 99 -22.46 -12.16 0.23
N LYS A 100 -23.78 -12.38 0.23
CA LYS A 100 -24.54 -12.85 -0.91
C LYS A 100 -25.39 -11.74 -1.50
N ALA A 101 -25.16 -11.43 -2.78
CA ALA A 101 -26.02 -10.51 -3.54
C ALA A 101 -27.21 -11.23 -4.18
N GLY A 102 -28.25 -10.46 -4.52
CA GLY A 102 -29.39 -10.97 -5.27
C GLY A 102 -30.71 -10.27 -4.98
N ASN A 103 -31.78 -11.01 -5.21
CA ASN A 103 -33.16 -10.61 -5.01
C ASN A 103 -33.74 -11.32 -3.77
N PRO A 104 -33.98 -10.60 -2.66
CA PRO A 104 -34.48 -11.23 -1.44
C PRO A 104 -35.88 -11.81 -1.56
N ASP A 105 -36.68 -11.42 -2.58
CA ASP A 105 -38.03 -11.94 -2.76
C ASP A 105 -38.06 -13.39 -3.28
N VAL A 106 -36.98 -13.82 -3.96
CA VAL A 106 -36.92 -15.13 -4.63
C VAL A 106 -35.69 -15.95 -4.29
N GLN A 107 -34.68 -15.37 -3.64
CA GLN A 107 -33.43 -16.03 -3.26
C GLN A 107 -33.23 -15.97 -1.75
N PRO A 108 -32.85 -17.07 -1.10
CA PRO A 108 -32.57 -17.07 0.34
C PRO A 108 -31.22 -16.43 0.66
N GLY A 109 -31.07 -15.87 1.87
CA GLY A 109 -29.81 -15.41 2.43
C GLY A 109 -29.20 -14.20 1.73
N VAL A 110 -29.99 -13.37 1.05
CA VAL A 110 -29.51 -12.16 0.37
C VAL A 110 -29.22 -11.06 1.39
N ASP A 111 -27.95 -10.62 1.43
CA ASP A 111 -27.46 -9.50 2.25
C ASP A 111 -27.33 -8.22 1.41
N ILE A 112 -27.09 -8.37 0.11
CA ILE A 112 -26.79 -7.28 -0.82
C ILE A 112 -27.87 -7.25 -1.89
N ILE A 113 -28.74 -6.24 -1.85
CA ILE A 113 -29.89 -6.17 -2.75
C ILE A 113 -29.47 -5.61 -4.11
N VAL A 114 -29.67 -6.41 -5.16
CA VAL A 114 -29.52 -6.00 -6.54
C VAL A 114 -30.84 -5.44 -7.06
N GLY A 115 -30.86 -4.17 -7.41
CA GLY A 115 -32.03 -3.48 -7.95
C GLY A 115 -31.86 -3.06 -9.42
N PRO A 116 -32.87 -2.40 -10.01
CA PRO A 116 -32.80 -1.95 -11.41
C PRO A 116 -31.71 -0.88 -11.66
N GLY A 117 -31.27 -0.17 -10.62
CA GLY A 117 -30.22 0.84 -10.68
C GLY A 117 -28.83 0.32 -10.31
N THR A 118 -28.68 -0.98 -10.08
CA THR A 118 -27.40 -1.58 -9.67
C THR A 118 -26.55 -1.94 -10.89
N GLU A 119 -25.33 -1.41 -10.96
CA GLU A 119 -24.31 -1.85 -11.92
C GLU A 119 -23.64 -3.15 -11.45
N ALA A 120 -23.30 -4.04 -12.38
CA ALA A 120 -22.68 -5.32 -12.06
C ALA A 120 -21.25 -5.41 -12.63
N ILE A 121 -20.29 -5.64 -11.75
CA ILE A 121 -18.90 -5.93 -12.10
C ILE A 121 -18.64 -7.42 -11.85
N ALA A 122 -18.14 -8.12 -12.86
CA ALA A 122 -17.81 -9.53 -12.75
C ALA A 122 -16.55 -9.72 -11.89
N GLY A 123 -16.69 -10.38 -10.75
CA GLY A 123 -15.57 -10.81 -9.89
C GLY A 123 -15.17 -12.25 -10.12
N GLU A 124 -15.96 -13.01 -10.85
CA GLU A 124 -15.75 -14.44 -11.10
C GLU A 124 -14.36 -14.71 -11.69
N GLY A 125 -13.60 -15.55 -11.00
CA GLY A 125 -12.24 -15.91 -11.41
C GLY A 125 -11.21 -14.78 -11.24
N ARG A 126 -11.55 -13.71 -10.52
CA ARG A 126 -10.64 -12.62 -10.17
C ARG A 126 -10.35 -12.61 -8.67
N ILE A 127 -9.12 -12.23 -8.34
CA ILE A 127 -8.74 -11.87 -6.98
C ILE A 127 -9.08 -10.39 -6.78
N LEU A 128 -9.71 -10.07 -5.67
CA LEU A 128 -10.03 -8.72 -5.25
C LEU A 128 -9.23 -8.35 -4.01
N THR A 129 -8.55 -7.21 -4.06
CA THR A 129 -7.80 -6.67 -2.92
C THR A 129 -8.23 -5.24 -2.64
N ALA A 130 -7.93 -4.74 -1.44
CA ALA A 130 -7.88 -3.31 -1.21
C ALA A 130 -6.81 -2.67 -2.11
N GLY A 131 -6.99 -1.42 -2.48
CA GLY A 131 -5.96 -0.64 -3.16
C GLY A 131 -4.75 -0.41 -2.24
N GLY A 132 -3.55 -0.43 -2.82
CA GLY A 132 -2.31 -0.20 -2.10
C GLY A 132 -2.18 1.24 -1.60
N LEU A 133 -1.44 1.40 -0.51
CA LEU A 133 -1.01 2.68 0.04
C LEU A 133 0.51 2.77 -0.03
N ASP A 134 1.02 3.80 -0.69
CA ASP A 134 2.43 4.15 -0.64
C ASP A 134 2.61 5.42 0.18
N VAL A 135 3.35 5.30 1.26
CA VAL A 135 3.50 6.37 2.27
C VAL A 135 4.91 6.97 2.30
N HIS A 136 5.68 6.73 1.24
CA HIS A 136 7.02 7.28 1.06
C HIS A 136 7.19 7.82 -0.37
N ILE A 137 6.59 8.99 -0.62
CA ILE A 137 6.52 9.61 -1.95
C ILE A 137 7.26 10.94 -1.97
N HIS A 138 8.16 11.09 -2.95
CA HIS A 138 8.67 12.38 -3.39
C HIS A 138 7.78 12.92 -4.52
N PHE A 139 7.01 13.96 -4.25
CA PHE A 139 6.13 14.56 -5.26
C PHE A 139 6.93 15.47 -6.21
N ILE A 140 7.74 14.85 -7.09
CA ILE A 140 8.55 15.54 -8.11
C ILE A 140 7.73 15.68 -9.39
N CYS A 141 7.36 14.56 -10.03
CA CYS A 141 6.58 14.55 -11.25
C CYS A 141 5.15 14.04 -10.97
N PRO A 142 4.10 14.80 -11.34
CA PRO A 142 2.71 14.34 -11.13
C PRO A 142 2.34 13.11 -11.95
N GLN A 143 3.08 12.81 -13.04
CA GLN A 143 2.85 11.64 -13.89
C GLN A 143 3.01 10.31 -13.15
N GLN A 144 3.76 10.26 -12.05
CA GLN A 144 3.86 9.06 -11.20
C GLN A 144 2.51 8.60 -10.62
N ILE A 145 1.51 9.48 -10.55
CA ILE A 145 0.16 9.15 -10.11
C ILE A 145 -0.49 8.10 -11.02
N GLU A 146 -0.25 8.23 -12.32
CA GLU A 146 -0.76 7.28 -13.32
C GLU A 146 -0.11 5.91 -13.16
N ASP A 147 1.22 5.88 -12.99
CA ASP A 147 1.97 4.64 -12.73
C ASP A 147 1.53 3.97 -11.42
N ALA A 148 1.31 4.75 -10.37
CA ALA A 148 0.78 4.26 -9.09
C ALA A 148 -0.59 3.58 -9.28
N LEU A 149 -1.54 4.29 -9.89
CA LEU A 149 -2.89 3.79 -10.11
C LEU A 149 -2.88 2.51 -10.95
N MET A 150 -2.07 2.49 -12.03
CA MET A 150 -1.95 1.34 -12.94
C MET A 150 -1.18 0.15 -12.35
N SER A 151 -0.57 0.31 -11.18
CA SER A 151 0.05 -0.76 -10.39
C SER A 151 -0.83 -1.27 -9.23
N GLY A 152 -2.02 -0.66 -9.03
CA GLY A 152 -2.95 -1.00 -7.96
C GLY A 152 -2.76 -0.19 -6.67
N VAL A 153 -1.94 0.85 -6.68
CA VAL A 153 -1.82 1.82 -5.59
C VAL A 153 -2.92 2.87 -5.75
N THR A 154 -3.71 3.09 -4.72
CA THR A 154 -4.86 4.01 -4.73
C THR A 154 -4.72 5.19 -3.77
N THR A 155 -3.69 5.14 -2.90
CA THR A 155 -3.39 6.18 -1.92
C THR A 155 -1.89 6.45 -1.88
N MET A 156 -1.51 7.70 -1.95
CA MET A 156 -0.11 8.14 -1.86
C MET A 156 0.05 9.23 -0.81
N MET A 157 1.00 9.06 0.07
CA MET A 157 1.33 10.04 1.11
C MET A 157 2.84 10.32 1.11
N GLY A 158 3.20 11.57 1.31
CA GLY A 158 4.59 11.99 1.24
C GLY A 158 4.72 13.49 1.18
N GLY A 159 5.77 14.01 0.57
CA GLY A 159 5.97 15.44 0.45
C GLY A 159 6.72 15.84 -0.81
N GLY A 160 6.67 17.13 -1.10
CA GLY A 160 7.35 17.72 -2.24
C GLY A 160 6.52 18.79 -2.92
N THR A 161 7.15 19.50 -3.85
CA THR A 161 6.57 20.63 -4.58
C THR A 161 7.00 20.66 -6.05
N GLY A 162 7.38 19.53 -6.60
CA GLY A 162 8.04 19.45 -7.91
C GLY A 162 9.56 19.27 -7.79
N PRO A 163 10.33 19.47 -8.86
CA PRO A 163 11.77 19.21 -8.91
C PRO A 163 12.60 20.31 -8.19
N ALA A 164 12.30 20.58 -6.94
CA ALA A 164 13.07 21.44 -6.07
C ALA A 164 14.07 20.61 -5.25
N GLU A 165 15.20 21.18 -4.86
CA GLU A 165 16.25 20.48 -4.12
C GLU A 165 15.73 19.82 -2.83
N GLY A 166 14.89 20.55 -2.07
CA GLY A 166 14.25 19.99 -0.89
C GLY A 166 13.33 18.80 -1.17
N THR A 167 12.67 18.77 -2.32
CA THR A 167 11.82 17.65 -2.75
C THR A 167 12.66 16.48 -3.28
N ASN A 168 13.71 16.77 -4.04
CA ASN A 168 14.59 15.75 -4.58
C ASN A 168 15.23 14.93 -3.46
N ALA A 169 15.69 15.60 -2.40
CA ALA A 169 16.33 14.96 -1.25
C ALA A 169 15.33 14.44 -0.22
N THR A 170 14.20 15.14 0.00
CA THR A 170 13.32 14.85 1.14
C THR A 170 11.84 14.73 0.73
N THR A 171 11.05 14.04 1.53
CA THR A 171 9.60 13.94 1.35
C THR A 171 8.86 15.03 2.15
N CYS A 172 9.29 16.29 2.02
CA CYS A 172 8.73 17.43 2.73
C CYS A 172 8.03 18.40 1.79
N THR A 173 6.81 18.82 2.17
CA THR A 173 6.12 19.98 1.60
C THR A 173 6.18 21.11 2.62
N PRO A 174 7.16 22.04 2.54
CA PRO A 174 7.46 22.95 3.64
C PRO A 174 6.51 24.15 3.68
N GLY A 175 5.89 24.36 4.83
CA GLY A 175 5.08 25.52 5.13
C GLY A 175 3.67 25.51 4.54
N PRO A 176 2.73 26.25 5.16
CA PRO A 176 1.31 26.18 4.82
C PRO A 176 0.99 26.67 3.40
N TRP A 177 1.83 27.57 2.85
CA TRP A 177 1.62 28.04 1.48
C TRP A 177 1.83 26.91 0.45
N HIS A 178 2.93 26.18 0.55
CA HIS A 178 3.21 25.07 -0.37
C HIS A 178 2.22 23.92 -0.16
N ILE A 179 1.90 23.58 1.08
CA ILE A 179 0.89 22.57 1.41
C ILE A 179 -0.44 22.91 0.74
N GLY A 180 -0.89 24.17 0.88
CA GLY A 180 -2.12 24.62 0.23
C GLY A 180 -2.08 24.51 -1.30
N ARG A 181 -0.94 24.84 -1.94
CA ARG A 181 -0.80 24.69 -3.40
C ARG A 181 -0.83 23.21 -3.83
N MET A 182 -0.17 22.32 -3.07
CA MET A 182 -0.19 20.89 -3.38
C MET A 182 -1.58 20.28 -3.17
N LEU A 183 -2.30 20.67 -2.12
CA LEU A 183 -3.69 20.24 -1.91
C LEU A 183 -4.60 20.67 -3.07
N GLN A 184 -4.45 21.90 -3.57
CA GLN A 184 -5.21 22.38 -4.73
C GLN A 184 -4.81 21.66 -6.03
N ALA A 185 -3.52 21.40 -6.27
CA ALA A 185 -3.05 20.66 -7.43
C ALA A 185 -3.58 19.22 -7.44
N ALA A 186 -3.72 18.63 -6.27
CA ALA A 186 -4.24 17.29 -6.07
C ALA A 186 -5.68 17.12 -6.60
N GLU A 187 -6.50 18.17 -6.64
CA GLU A 187 -7.91 18.10 -7.10
C GLU A 187 -8.09 17.53 -8.52
N GLY A 188 -7.07 17.63 -9.37
CA GLY A 188 -7.08 17.09 -10.73
C GLY A 188 -6.57 15.66 -10.88
N LEU A 189 -6.24 14.97 -9.79
CA LEU A 189 -5.56 13.66 -9.81
C LEU A 189 -6.46 12.54 -9.26
N PRO A 190 -6.59 11.39 -9.96
CA PRO A 190 -7.46 10.28 -9.54
C PRO A 190 -6.79 9.42 -8.45
N MET A 191 -6.32 10.04 -7.37
CA MET A 191 -5.55 9.42 -6.31
C MET A 191 -5.96 9.99 -4.95
N ASN A 192 -6.01 9.19 -3.91
CA ASN A 192 -6.09 9.71 -2.55
C ASN A 192 -4.72 10.26 -2.17
N LEU A 193 -4.68 11.46 -1.65
CA LEU A 193 -3.42 12.15 -1.39
C LEU A 193 -3.38 12.78 0.00
N GLY A 194 -2.20 12.72 0.64
CA GLY A 194 -1.86 13.44 1.85
C GLY A 194 -0.43 13.96 1.78
N PHE A 195 -0.19 15.17 2.30
CA PHE A 195 1.10 15.82 2.22
C PHE A 195 1.73 16.00 3.61
N PHE A 196 3.03 15.65 3.71
CA PHE A 196 3.81 15.83 4.94
C PHE A 196 4.49 17.19 4.95
N GLY A 197 4.35 17.90 6.06
CA GLY A 197 5.12 19.11 6.35
C GLY A 197 6.56 18.77 6.73
N LYS A 198 7.43 19.79 6.74
CA LYS A 198 8.81 19.69 7.18
C LYS A 198 8.87 19.60 8.72
N GLY A 199 9.33 18.48 9.25
CA GLY A 199 9.42 18.22 10.69
C GLY A 199 10.65 18.84 11.38
N ASN A 200 11.66 19.22 10.61
CA ASN A 200 12.92 19.75 11.13
C ASN A 200 12.78 21.21 11.59
N ALA A 201 12.36 21.37 12.83
CA ALA A 201 12.33 22.64 13.55
C ALA A 201 12.54 22.38 15.05
N THR A 202 13.21 23.30 15.74
CA THR A 202 13.49 23.17 17.19
C THR A 202 12.52 23.98 18.06
N LEU A 203 11.54 24.65 17.44
CA LEU A 203 10.45 25.35 18.11
C LEU A 203 9.09 24.93 17.51
N PRO A 204 8.03 24.81 18.32
CA PRO A 204 6.77 24.22 17.92
C PRO A 204 5.99 25.02 16.86
N GLY A 205 6.00 26.34 16.93
CA GLY A 205 5.13 27.19 16.12
C GLY A 205 5.22 26.95 14.60
N ALA A 206 6.42 26.67 14.08
CA ALA A 206 6.60 26.38 12.65
C ALA A 206 6.00 25.03 12.24
N LEU A 207 5.88 24.08 13.16
CA LEU A 207 5.25 22.77 12.92
C LEU A 207 3.73 22.88 13.02
N GLU A 208 3.23 23.56 14.05
CA GLU A 208 1.80 23.81 14.25
C GLU A 208 1.18 24.57 13.07
N GLU A 209 1.90 25.54 12.51
CA GLU A 209 1.48 26.31 11.33
C GLU A 209 1.27 25.39 10.10
N GLN A 210 2.17 24.45 9.87
CA GLN A 210 2.07 23.50 8.77
C GLN A 210 0.92 22.52 8.96
N ILE A 211 0.75 21.98 10.16
CA ILE A 211 -0.34 21.09 10.53
C ILE A 211 -1.67 21.78 10.34
N ALA A 212 -1.82 23.01 10.85
CA ALA A 212 -3.01 23.82 10.67
C ALA A 212 -3.28 24.18 9.20
N GLY A 213 -2.25 24.28 8.38
CA GLY A 213 -2.31 24.56 6.95
C GLY A 213 -2.68 23.37 6.08
N GLY A 214 -2.83 22.15 6.66
CA GLY A 214 -3.28 20.96 5.93
C GLY A 214 -2.29 19.81 5.85
N ALA A 215 -1.11 19.89 6.48
CA ALA A 215 -0.23 18.75 6.55
C ALA A 215 -0.90 17.60 7.31
N CYS A 216 -0.90 16.38 6.75
CA CYS A 216 -1.43 15.18 7.40
C CYS A 216 -0.39 14.45 8.26
N GLY A 217 0.86 14.89 8.21
CA GLY A 217 1.99 14.35 8.95
C GLY A 217 3.20 15.28 8.84
N LEU A 218 4.27 14.91 9.52
CA LEU A 218 5.55 15.63 9.49
C LEU A 218 6.67 14.68 9.09
N LYS A 219 7.61 15.17 8.28
CA LYS A 219 8.80 14.43 7.86
C LYS A 219 10.06 15.06 8.45
N LEU A 220 10.85 14.25 9.14
CA LEU A 220 12.21 14.53 9.56
C LEU A 220 13.21 13.96 8.53
N HIS A 221 14.19 14.74 8.11
CA HIS A 221 15.23 14.31 7.19
C HIS A 221 16.58 14.92 7.55
N GLU A 222 17.66 14.12 7.42
CA GLU A 222 19.02 14.56 7.80
C GLU A 222 19.47 15.83 7.08
N ASP A 223 19.14 16.01 5.79
CA ASP A 223 19.51 17.21 5.03
C ASP A 223 18.96 18.50 5.61
N TRP A 224 17.90 18.41 6.42
CA TRP A 224 17.34 19.53 7.20
C TRP A 224 17.84 19.57 8.65
N GLY A 225 18.73 18.65 9.04
CA GLY A 225 19.25 18.54 10.40
C GLY A 225 18.34 17.72 11.32
N THR A 226 18.48 16.40 11.30
CA THR A 226 17.73 15.47 12.17
C THR A 226 18.44 15.30 13.51
N THR A 227 18.59 16.39 14.25
CA THR A 227 19.19 16.41 15.58
C THR A 227 18.24 15.86 16.64
N PRO A 228 18.73 15.37 17.80
CA PRO A 228 17.87 14.98 18.92
C PRO A 228 16.86 16.04 19.34
N ALA A 229 17.23 17.33 19.27
CA ALA A 229 16.33 18.44 19.58
C ALA A 229 15.20 18.60 18.55
N ALA A 230 15.51 18.46 17.25
CA ALA A 230 14.48 18.52 16.19
C ALA A 230 13.53 17.33 16.31
N ILE A 231 14.04 16.11 16.55
CA ILE A 231 13.25 14.90 16.78
C ILE A 231 12.31 15.09 17.97
N ASP A 232 12.83 15.54 19.10
CA ASP A 232 12.05 15.73 20.33
C ASP A 232 10.95 16.78 20.15
N ASN A 233 11.25 17.92 19.54
CA ASN A 233 10.25 18.96 19.27
C ASN A 233 9.17 18.46 18.28
N CYS A 234 9.57 17.80 17.18
CA CYS A 234 8.65 17.27 16.19
C CYS A 234 7.65 16.28 16.82
N LEU A 235 8.18 15.32 17.59
CA LEU A 235 7.34 14.34 18.26
C LEU A 235 6.46 14.96 19.35
N SER A 236 6.92 16.00 20.06
CA SER A 236 6.10 16.69 21.07
C SER A 236 4.89 17.36 20.44
N VAL A 237 5.09 18.08 19.33
CA VAL A 237 3.97 18.68 18.57
C VAL A 237 3.05 17.60 17.98
N ALA A 238 3.62 16.50 17.50
CA ALA A 238 2.81 15.40 16.97
C ALA A 238 1.92 14.76 18.04
N GLU A 239 2.41 14.58 19.27
CA GLU A 239 1.61 14.07 20.40
C GLU A 239 0.41 14.99 20.73
N GLU A 240 0.59 16.31 20.61
CA GLU A 240 -0.45 17.30 20.87
C GLU A 240 -1.48 17.41 19.75
N THR A 241 -1.10 17.07 18.51
CA THR A 241 -1.91 17.30 17.30
C THR A 241 -2.36 16.02 16.59
N ASP A 242 -2.00 14.87 17.14
CA ASP A 242 -2.31 13.53 16.58
C ASP A 242 -1.94 13.38 15.09
N VAL A 243 -0.70 13.73 14.72
CA VAL A 243 -0.20 13.55 13.36
C VAL A 243 0.92 12.53 13.28
N ALA A 244 1.08 11.91 12.12
CA ALA A 244 2.18 10.99 11.84
C ALA A 244 3.52 11.74 11.80
N VAL A 245 4.58 11.09 12.30
CA VAL A 245 5.95 11.52 12.07
C VAL A 245 6.69 10.42 11.34
N THR A 246 7.31 10.78 10.23
CA THR A 246 8.19 9.91 9.46
C THR A 246 9.62 10.42 9.53
N ILE A 247 10.61 9.51 9.48
CA ILE A 247 12.02 9.90 9.63
C ILE A 247 12.93 9.18 8.63
N HIS A 248 13.77 9.96 7.97
CA HIS A 248 15.06 9.55 7.43
C HIS A 248 16.12 9.94 8.47
N THR A 249 16.73 8.96 9.11
CA THR A 249 17.68 9.20 10.22
C THR A 249 19.04 9.69 9.70
N ASP A 250 19.87 10.14 10.64
CA ASP A 250 21.17 10.76 10.37
C ASP A 250 22.19 9.71 9.87
N THR A 251 22.35 9.61 8.57
CA THR A 251 23.23 8.64 7.93
C THR A 251 24.70 8.84 8.22
N LEU A 252 25.12 10.10 8.31
CA LEU A 252 26.51 10.47 8.57
C LEU A 252 26.88 10.40 10.06
N ASN A 253 25.89 10.11 10.93
CA ASN A 253 26.06 10.13 12.38
C ASN A 253 26.60 11.48 12.91
N GLU A 254 26.25 12.60 12.25
CA GLU A 254 26.70 13.95 12.63
C GLU A 254 26.16 14.39 13.98
N SER A 255 24.95 13.95 14.31
CA SER A 255 24.25 14.30 15.56
C SER A 255 24.28 13.17 16.60
N GLY A 256 25.00 12.10 16.33
CA GLY A 256 25.11 10.90 17.15
C GLY A 256 24.74 9.63 16.41
N PHE A 257 24.88 8.49 17.07
CA PHE A 257 24.60 7.16 16.53
C PHE A 257 23.11 6.77 16.73
N VAL A 258 22.72 5.59 16.25
CA VAL A 258 21.34 5.11 16.33
C VAL A 258 20.76 5.16 17.75
N GLU A 259 21.57 4.87 18.77
CA GLU A 259 21.16 4.93 20.17
C GLU A 259 20.78 6.35 20.63
N ASN A 260 21.41 7.38 20.07
CA ASN A 260 21.06 8.78 20.35
C ASN A 260 19.69 9.13 19.76
N THR A 261 19.41 8.65 18.54
CA THR A 261 18.10 8.79 17.91
C THR A 261 17.04 8.03 18.70
N ILE A 262 17.24 6.75 19.03
CA ILE A 262 16.31 5.95 19.85
C ILE A 262 16.01 6.67 21.18
N LYS A 263 17.04 7.20 21.83
CA LYS A 263 16.88 7.98 23.08
C LYS A 263 16.04 9.25 22.87
N ALA A 264 16.20 9.94 21.74
CA ALA A 264 15.44 11.14 21.41
C ALA A 264 13.96 10.84 21.14
N LEU A 265 13.62 9.64 20.68
CA LEU A 265 12.23 9.21 20.51
C LEU A 265 11.46 9.16 21.83
N LYS A 266 12.13 8.85 22.95
CA LYS A 266 11.52 8.76 24.29
C LYS A 266 10.31 7.80 24.35
N GLY A 267 10.33 6.72 23.54
CA GLY A 267 9.24 5.75 23.45
C GLY A 267 8.01 6.22 22.68
N ARG A 268 8.03 7.40 22.06
CA ARG A 268 6.95 7.90 21.20
C ARG A 268 6.98 7.25 19.82
N ASN A 269 5.81 7.01 19.25
CA ASN A 269 5.68 6.30 17.99
C ASN A 269 6.23 7.11 16.80
N ILE A 270 6.94 6.42 15.90
CA ILE A 270 7.53 7.01 14.69
C ILE A 270 7.61 5.97 13.56
N HIS A 271 7.42 6.41 12.32
CA HIS A 271 7.62 5.59 11.14
C HIS A 271 9.03 5.83 10.57
N ALA A 272 9.90 4.83 10.64
CA ALA A 272 11.26 4.90 10.12
C ALA A 272 11.29 4.40 8.67
N PHE A 273 11.83 5.22 7.76
CA PHE A 273 11.98 4.91 6.35
C PHE A 273 13.27 4.11 6.09
N HIS A 274 13.29 3.32 4.99
CA HIS A 274 14.43 2.51 4.53
C HIS A 274 15.29 1.97 5.68
N THR A 275 14.61 1.29 6.62
CA THR A 275 15.18 0.89 7.92
C THR A 275 16.31 -0.16 7.80
N GLU A 276 16.56 -0.73 6.63
CA GLU A 276 17.73 -1.58 6.39
C GLU A 276 19.03 -0.78 6.15
N GLY A 277 18.92 0.50 5.74
CA GLY A 277 20.02 1.45 5.66
C GLY A 277 20.47 1.84 4.24
N ALA A 278 20.15 1.08 3.17
CA ALA A 278 20.63 1.40 1.82
C ALA A 278 20.06 2.71 1.29
N GLY A 279 18.78 3.01 1.57
CA GLY A 279 18.14 4.29 1.22
C GLY A 279 18.54 5.46 2.10
N GLY A 280 19.30 5.23 3.17
CA GLY A 280 19.72 6.19 4.17
C GLY A 280 19.37 5.76 5.60
N GLY A 281 19.98 6.41 6.55
CA GLY A 281 19.83 6.10 7.98
C GLY A 281 21.15 5.72 8.63
N HIS A 282 21.19 5.75 9.94
CA HIS A 282 22.41 5.48 10.71
C HIS A 282 23.18 4.27 10.20
N ALA A 283 24.40 4.50 9.73
CA ALA A 283 25.30 3.43 9.32
C ALA A 283 26.15 2.98 10.54
N PRO A 284 26.34 1.67 10.74
CA PRO A 284 25.87 0.56 9.90
C PRO A 284 24.54 -0.04 10.36
N ASP A 285 23.87 0.49 11.35
CA ASP A 285 23.01 -0.29 12.26
C ASP A 285 21.60 0.29 12.48
N ILE A 286 21.09 1.14 11.58
CA ILE A 286 19.69 1.62 11.66
C ILE A 286 18.68 0.45 11.75
N ILE A 287 18.99 -0.70 11.19
CA ILE A 287 18.14 -1.90 11.22
C ILE A 287 17.81 -2.38 12.66
N LYS A 288 18.61 -1.97 13.66
CA LYS A 288 18.33 -2.25 15.08
C LYS A 288 16.97 -1.74 15.53
N VAL A 289 16.46 -0.66 14.93
CA VAL A 289 15.16 -0.11 15.34
C VAL A 289 13.99 -1.05 15.02
N CYS A 290 14.18 -2.12 14.25
CA CYS A 290 13.20 -3.18 14.09
C CYS A 290 12.83 -3.87 15.42
N GLY A 291 13.71 -3.80 16.42
CA GLY A 291 13.47 -4.29 17.77
C GLY A 291 12.70 -3.33 18.68
N GLU A 292 12.51 -2.08 18.27
CA GLU A 292 11.86 -1.06 19.09
C GLU A 292 10.32 -1.10 18.96
N ALA A 293 9.62 -1.17 20.10
CA ALA A 293 8.17 -1.29 20.14
C ALA A 293 7.41 -0.05 19.61
N ASN A 294 8.07 1.09 19.61
CA ASN A 294 7.51 2.38 19.16
C ASN A 294 7.99 2.79 17.77
N VAL A 295 8.79 1.98 17.09
CA VAL A 295 9.23 2.26 15.72
C VAL A 295 8.50 1.35 14.74
N LEU A 296 7.92 1.96 13.70
CA LEU A 296 7.29 1.27 12.58
C LEU A 296 8.30 1.22 11.43
N PRO A 297 9.04 0.12 11.25
CA PRO A 297 10.07 0.04 10.21
C PRO A 297 9.43 -0.20 8.84
N SER A 298 9.92 0.52 7.84
CA SER A 298 9.56 0.29 6.45
C SER A 298 10.75 0.09 5.54
N SER A 299 10.52 -0.69 4.50
CA SER A 299 11.44 -0.89 3.38
C SER A 299 11.11 0.02 2.24
N THR A 300 12.12 0.30 1.42
CA THR A 300 11.93 0.81 0.07
C THR A 300 12.06 -0.31 -0.96
N ASN A 301 11.31 -0.21 -2.05
CA ASN A 301 11.18 -1.34 -2.97
C ASN A 301 12.46 -1.73 -3.75
N PRO A 302 13.44 -0.86 -4.03
CA PRO A 302 14.63 -1.27 -4.78
C PRO A 302 15.50 -2.31 -4.09
N THR A 303 15.53 -2.37 -2.75
CA THR A 303 16.25 -3.43 -2.02
C THR A 303 15.49 -4.76 -2.00
N ARG A 304 14.25 -4.78 -2.46
CA ARG A 304 13.32 -5.91 -2.38
C ARG A 304 13.06 -6.58 -3.72
N PRO A 305 13.13 -7.90 -3.78
CA PRO A 305 13.93 -8.75 -2.92
C PRO A 305 15.44 -8.60 -3.21
N PHE A 306 16.30 -9.06 -2.31
CA PHE A 306 17.74 -9.14 -2.55
C PHE A 306 18.05 -10.05 -3.74
N THR A 307 18.70 -9.50 -4.77
CA THR A 307 19.10 -10.18 -6.01
C THR A 307 20.59 -10.03 -6.23
N VAL A 308 21.13 -10.75 -7.19
CA VAL A 308 22.55 -10.67 -7.58
C VAL A 308 22.99 -9.27 -8.02
N ASN A 309 22.04 -8.43 -8.45
CA ASN A 309 22.32 -7.06 -8.93
C ASN A 309 22.02 -5.97 -7.91
N THR A 310 21.35 -6.30 -6.79
CA THR A 310 20.79 -5.29 -5.87
C THR A 310 21.88 -4.36 -5.31
N VAL A 311 23.04 -4.89 -4.96
CA VAL A 311 24.12 -4.08 -4.36
C VAL A 311 24.66 -3.09 -5.38
N ASP A 312 24.98 -3.55 -6.61
CA ASP A 312 25.55 -2.70 -7.66
C ASP A 312 24.55 -1.63 -8.10
N GLU A 313 23.26 -2.00 -8.29
CA GLU A 313 22.21 -1.06 -8.65
C GLU A 313 22.03 0.03 -7.56
N HIS A 314 22.15 -0.34 -6.28
CA HIS A 314 22.03 0.62 -5.18
C HIS A 314 23.24 1.53 -5.07
N LEU A 315 24.45 1.02 -5.28
CA LEU A 315 25.64 1.85 -5.33
C LEU A 315 25.52 2.91 -6.42
N ASP A 316 25.11 2.52 -7.64
CA ASP A 316 24.88 3.46 -8.74
C ASP A 316 23.81 4.51 -8.41
N MET A 317 22.69 4.09 -7.83
CA MET A 317 21.61 5.01 -7.40
C MET A 317 22.10 5.99 -6.34
N LEU A 318 22.83 5.50 -5.34
CA LEU A 318 23.36 6.34 -4.26
C LEU A 318 24.34 7.39 -4.80
N MET A 319 25.25 6.98 -5.68
CA MET A 319 26.20 7.89 -6.31
C MET A 319 25.49 9.04 -7.04
N VAL A 320 24.40 8.74 -7.75
CA VAL A 320 23.61 9.76 -8.46
C VAL A 320 22.83 10.65 -7.50
N CYS A 321 22.09 10.06 -6.55
CA CYS A 321 21.20 10.79 -5.64
C CYS A 321 21.96 11.73 -4.69
N HIS A 322 23.18 11.38 -4.30
CA HIS A 322 24.01 12.17 -3.40
C HIS A 322 25.08 13.01 -4.12
N HIS A 323 25.01 13.10 -5.46
CA HIS A 323 25.96 13.86 -6.28
C HIS A 323 27.44 13.46 -6.06
N LEU A 324 27.66 12.16 -5.83
CA LEU A 324 29.00 11.59 -5.63
C LEU A 324 29.67 11.33 -6.98
N ASP A 325 31.03 11.33 -6.97
CA ASP A 325 31.82 11.07 -8.18
C ASP A 325 32.57 9.74 -8.06
N ALA A 326 32.30 8.82 -8.99
CA ALA A 326 32.94 7.50 -9.04
C ALA A 326 34.48 7.57 -9.27
N ASN A 327 35.02 8.73 -9.67
CA ASN A 327 36.46 8.96 -9.80
C ASN A 327 37.11 9.43 -8.49
N ILE A 328 36.32 9.71 -7.43
CA ILE A 328 36.80 10.12 -6.12
C ILE A 328 36.73 8.92 -5.19
N PRO A 329 37.88 8.35 -4.74
CA PRO A 329 37.90 7.16 -3.89
C PRO A 329 37.13 7.33 -2.58
N GLU A 330 37.11 8.52 -2.00
CA GLU A 330 36.40 8.84 -0.76
C GLU A 330 34.88 8.79 -0.96
N ASP A 331 34.38 9.25 -2.11
CA ASP A 331 32.95 9.17 -2.45
C ASP A 331 32.52 7.72 -2.64
N VAL A 332 33.34 6.92 -3.32
CA VAL A 332 33.09 5.47 -3.48
C VAL A 332 33.10 4.77 -2.14
N ALA A 333 34.09 5.03 -1.28
CA ALA A 333 34.18 4.44 0.06
C ALA A 333 32.98 4.82 0.93
N PHE A 334 32.49 6.06 0.80
CA PHE A 334 31.27 6.50 1.48
C PHE A 334 30.05 5.70 1.00
N ALA A 335 29.85 5.58 -0.30
CA ALA A 335 28.74 4.81 -0.87
C ALA A 335 28.81 3.34 -0.43
N GLU A 336 29.96 2.69 -0.52
CA GLU A 336 30.19 1.31 -0.07
C GLU A 336 30.00 1.14 1.43
N SER A 337 30.20 2.18 2.23
CA SER A 337 29.93 2.11 3.68
C SER A 337 28.45 1.99 4.02
N ARG A 338 27.57 2.36 3.12
CA ARG A 338 26.11 2.40 3.32
C ARG A 338 25.37 1.24 2.66
N ILE A 339 25.84 0.79 1.49
CA ILE A 339 25.18 -0.29 0.76
C ILE A 339 25.84 -1.62 1.13
N ARG A 340 25.11 -2.44 1.90
CA ARG A 340 25.63 -3.68 2.46
C ARG A 340 24.70 -4.85 2.14
N ARG A 341 25.26 -5.91 1.56
CA ARG A 341 24.51 -7.13 1.26
C ARG A 341 23.95 -7.80 2.51
N GLU A 342 24.66 -7.66 3.66
CA GLU A 342 24.30 -8.28 4.91
C GLU A 342 22.98 -7.70 5.46
N THR A 343 22.83 -6.38 5.47
CA THR A 343 21.59 -5.74 5.91
C THR A 343 20.46 -5.94 4.92
N ILE A 344 20.75 -5.89 3.61
CA ILE A 344 19.76 -6.14 2.53
C ILE A 344 19.24 -7.59 2.60
N ALA A 345 20.13 -8.57 2.83
CA ALA A 345 19.74 -9.97 3.00
C ALA A 345 18.91 -10.19 4.26
N ALA A 346 19.33 -9.56 5.38
CA ALA A 346 18.59 -9.64 6.64
C ALA A 346 17.19 -9.04 6.54
N GLU A 347 17.01 -7.99 5.74
CA GLU A 347 15.74 -7.33 5.52
C GLU A 347 14.70 -8.29 4.90
N ASP A 348 15.05 -9.11 3.90
CA ASP A 348 14.15 -10.13 3.34
C ASP A 348 13.65 -11.08 4.43
N VAL A 349 14.56 -11.55 5.28
CA VAL A 349 14.25 -12.46 6.39
C VAL A 349 13.35 -11.79 7.42
N LEU A 350 13.63 -10.54 7.79
CA LEU A 350 12.84 -9.77 8.74
C LEU A 350 11.42 -9.48 8.21
N HIS A 351 11.26 -9.30 6.89
CA HIS A 351 9.93 -9.24 6.29
C HIS A 351 9.13 -10.51 6.49
N ASP A 352 9.74 -11.66 6.25
CA ASP A 352 9.09 -12.97 6.40
C ASP A 352 8.79 -13.30 7.87
N MET A 353 9.64 -12.82 8.80
CA MET A 353 9.41 -12.93 10.24
C MET A 353 8.29 -11.99 10.75
N GLY A 354 7.93 -10.95 10.00
CA GLY A 354 6.96 -9.93 10.41
C GLY A 354 7.58 -8.84 11.29
N ALA A 355 8.89 -8.61 11.20
CA ALA A 355 9.58 -7.53 11.92
C ALA A 355 9.58 -6.21 11.13
N PHE A 356 9.62 -6.25 9.80
CA PHE A 356 9.30 -5.09 8.96
C PHE A 356 7.81 -4.97 8.75
N SER A 357 7.24 -3.81 9.08
CA SER A 357 5.78 -3.62 9.13
C SER A 357 5.20 -3.13 7.82
N ILE A 358 5.96 -2.36 7.02
CA ILE A 358 5.50 -1.63 5.84
C ILE A 358 6.49 -1.81 4.69
N ILE A 359 5.98 -1.84 3.45
CA ILE A 359 6.75 -1.67 2.22
C ILE A 359 6.21 -0.44 1.51
N ALA A 360 7.10 0.47 1.15
CA ALA A 360 6.84 1.70 0.43
C ALA A 360 7.81 1.85 -0.76
N SER A 361 7.74 2.92 -1.53
CA SER A 361 8.57 3.03 -2.73
C SER A 361 9.86 3.83 -2.56
N ASP A 362 9.82 4.95 -1.89
CA ASP A 362 10.81 6.02 -2.04
C ASP A 362 10.78 6.61 -3.47
N SER A 363 9.56 6.83 -3.96
CA SER A 363 9.31 7.15 -5.36
C SER A 363 10.01 8.42 -5.79
N GLN A 364 10.72 8.31 -6.92
CA GLN A 364 11.47 9.39 -7.60
C GLN A 364 12.74 9.88 -6.87
N ALA A 365 13.07 9.32 -5.69
CA ALA A 365 14.40 9.47 -5.11
C ALA A 365 15.25 8.23 -5.37
N MET A 366 15.01 7.11 -4.68
CA MET A 366 15.74 5.86 -4.92
C MET A 366 14.83 4.69 -5.29
N GLY A 367 13.51 4.91 -5.49
CA GLY A 367 12.54 3.86 -5.76
C GLY A 367 11.47 4.23 -6.78
N ARG A 368 10.51 3.31 -6.97
CA ARG A 368 9.48 3.40 -8.01
C ARG A 368 8.11 3.02 -7.43
N VAL A 369 7.16 3.95 -7.45
CA VAL A 369 5.79 3.71 -6.95
C VAL A 369 5.11 2.53 -7.65
N GLY A 370 5.33 2.35 -8.94
CA GLY A 370 4.76 1.24 -9.73
C GLY A 370 5.27 -0.15 -9.35
N GLU A 371 6.27 -0.25 -8.46
CA GLU A 371 6.89 -1.52 -8.07
C GLU A 371 6.56 -1.95 -6.62
N VAL A 372 5.79 -1.18 -5.85
CA VAL A 372 5.47 -1.53 -4.45
C VAL A 372 4.80 -2.90 -4.35
N VAL A 373 3.76 -3.12 -5.13
CA VAL A 373 2.98 -4.36 -5.09
C VAL A 373 3.82 -5.54 -5.60
N ILE A 374 4.41 -5.40 -6.78
CA ILE A 374 5.17 -6.48 -7.41
C ILE A 374 6.37 -6.93 -6.55
N ARG A 375 7.15 -5.98 -6.01
CA ARG A 375 8.32 -6.28 -5.18
C ARG A 375 7.94 -6.94 -3.86
N THR A 376 6.80 -6.58 -3.30
CA THR A 376 6.26 -7.25 -2.10
C THR A 376 6.03 -8.74 -2.37
N TRP A 377 5.39 -9.09 -3.48
CA TRP A 377 5.11 -10.49 -3.81
C TRP A 377 6.32 -11.27 -4.29
N GLN A 378 7.27 -10.62 -4.96
CA GLN A 378 8.57 -11.21 -5.29
C GLN A 378 9.36 -11.56 -4.02
N THR A 379 9.32 -10.69 -3.01
CA THR A 379 9.95 -10.97 -1.70
C THR A 379 9.28 -12.16 -1.00
N ALA A 380 7.94 -12.20 -1.00
CA ALA A 380 7.19 -13.32 -0.43
C ALA A 380 7.53 -14.65 -1.09
N ASP A 381 7.62 -14.67 -2.42
CA ASP A 381 8.00 -15.86 -3.21
C ASP A 381 9.43 -16.30 -2.91
N LYS A 382 10.38 -15.38 -2.90
CA LYS A 382 11.77 -15.66 -2.53
C LYS A 382 11.86 -16.31 -1.15
N MET A 383 11.17 -15.73 -0.17
CA MET A 383 11.17 -16.25 1.19
C MET A 383 10.48 -17.62 1.27
N ARG A 384 9.41 -17.84 0.50
CA ARG A 384 8.78 -19.16 0.39
C ARG A 384 9.74 -20.21 -0.13
N LYS A 385 10.51 -19.88 -1.16
CA LYS A 385 11.50 -20.78 -1.78
C LYS A 385 12.68 -21.08 -0.84
N GLN A 386 13.22 -20.07 -0.18
CA GLN A 386 14.44 -20.23 0.61
C GLN A 386 14.19 -20.67 2.07
N ARG A 387 13.07 -20.26 2.68
CA ARG A 387 12.74 -20.53 4.08
C ARG A 387 11.64 -21.57 4.26
N GLY A 388 10.98 -21.98 3.17
CA GLY A 388 9.87 -22.93 3.23
C GLY A 388 8.60 -22.32 3.78
N ARG A 389 7.79 -23.12 4.48
CA ARG A 389 6.51 -22.70 5.07
C ARG A 389 6.73 -21.98 6.39
N LEU A 390 5.88 -21.00 6.66
CA LEU A 390 5.83 -20.36 7.97
C LEU A 390 5.25 -21.33 9.03
N ARG A 391 5.66 -21.17 10.27
CA ARG A 391 5.16 -22.01 11.38
C ARG A 391 3.66 -21.82 11.64
N GLU A 392 3.16 -20.65 11.31
CA GLU A 392 1.77 -20.24 11.46
C GLU A 392 0.84 -20.78 10.37
N GLU A 393 1.40 -21.31 9.27
CA GLU A 393 0.60 -21.90 8.19
C GLU A 393 -0.14 -23.15 8.64
N THR A 394 -1.44 -23.17 8.40
CA THR A 394 -2.31 -24.34 8.61
C THR A 394 -2.65 -24.96 7.25
N GLY A 395 -2.52 -26.29 7.11
CA GLY A 395 -2.75 -26.94 5.82
C GLY A 395 -1.58 -26.78 4.84
N ASP A 396 -1.79 -27.12 3.58
CA ASP A 396 -0.80 -27.05 2.49
C ASP A 396 -1.11 -25.85 1.58
N ASN A 397 -0.96 -24.64 2.12
CA ASN A 397 -1.19 -23.36 1.44
C ASN A 397 -0.23 -22.30 2.01
N ASP A 398 -0.25 -21.10 1.47
CA ASP A 398 0.55 -19.95 1.92
C ASP A 398 -0.34 -18.79 2.40
N ASN A 399 -1.52 -19.12 2.97
CA ASN A 399 -2.52 -18.12 3.38
C ASN A 399 -2.00 -17.14 4.42
N PHE A 400 -1.28 -17.62 5.43
CA PHE A 400 -0.75 -16.76 6.47
C PHE A 400 0.31 -15.79 5.91
N ARG A 401 1.24 -16.30 5.08
CA ARG A 401 2.22 -15.47 4.39
C ARG A 401 1.52 -14.45 3.49
N ALA A 402 0.52 -14.86 2.71
CA ALA A 402 -0.22 -13.95 1.85
C ALA A 402 -0.89 -12.81 2.64
N LYS A 403 -1.54 -13.13 3.76
CA LYS A 403 -2.14 -12.14 4.68
C LYS A 403 -1.08 -11.21 5.30
N ARG A 404 0.09 -11.74 5.69
CA ARG A 404 1.21 -10.94 6.21
C ARG A 404 1.73 -9.94 5.20
N TYR A 405 1.93 -10.38 3.96
CA TYR A 405 2.53 -9.53 2.93
C TYR A 405 1.56 -8.51 2.35
N ILE A 406 0.27 -8.85 2.18
CA ILE A 406 -0.70 -7.85 1.73
C ILE A 406 -0.89 -6.74 2.76
N ALA A 407 -0.83 -7.04 4.05
CA ALA A 407 -0.94 -6.05 5.11
C ALA A 407 0.14 -4.96 5.05
N LYS A 408 1.32 -5.26 4.51
CA LYS A 408 2.47 -4.34 4.47
C LYS A 408 2.28 -3.12 3.57
N TYR A 409 1.42 -3.21 2.56
CA TYR A 409 1.14 -2.10 1.65
C TYR A 409 -0.35 -1.73 1.58
N THR A 410 -1.15 -2.26 2.50
CA THR A 410 -2.59 -1.95 2.62
C THR A 410 -2.91 -1.44 4.02
N ILE A 411 -3.28 -2.32 4.96
CA ILE A 411 -3.77 -1.91 6.29
C ILE A 411 -2.68 -1.31 7.18
N ASN A 412 -1.44 -1.82 7.15
CA ASN A 412 -0.39 -1.33 8.05
C ASN A 412 0.01 0.13 7.78
N PRO A 413 0.29 0.56 6.53
CA PRO A 413 0.50 1.98 6.27
C PRO A 413 -0.75 2.83 6.54
N ALA A 414 -1.96 2.30 6.36
CA ALA A 414 -3.19 3.01 6.69
C ALA A 414 -3.33 3.26 8.21
N LEU A 415 -2.99 2.28 9.04
CA LEU A 415 -2.92 2.42 10.51
C LEU A 415 -1.84 3.43 10.91
N ALA A 416 -0.63 3.27 10.38
CA ALA A 416 0.52 4.13 10.71
C ALA A 416 0.27 5.61 10.41
N HIS A 417 -0.59 5.91 9.44
CA HIS A 417 -0.90 7.26 8.99
C HIS A 417 -2.34 7.72 9.29
N GLY A 418 -3.07 6.97 10.13
CA GLY A 418 -4.38 7.38 10.67
C GLY A 418 -5.50 7.45 9.64
N VAL A 419 -5.45 6.65 8.57
CA VAL A 419 -6.47 6.62 7.52
C VAL A 419 -7.15 5.25 7.40
N ALA A 420 -6.91 4.35 8.34
CA ALA A 420 -7.43 2.99 8.31
C ALA A 420 -8.96 2.90 8.44
N ASP A 421 -9.62 3.90 8.99
CA ASP A 421 -11.08 3.98 9.03
C ASP A 421 -11.71 4.23 7.65
N TYR A 422 -10.91 4.68 6.69
CA TYR A 422 -11.38 5.06 5.37
C TYR A 422 -10.96 4.07 4.27
N VAL A 423 -9.71 3.60 4.32
CA VAL A 423 -9.08 2.77 3.28
C VAL A 423 -8.15 1.69 3.88
N GLY A 424 -7.53 0.87 3.05
CA GLY A 424 -6.48 -0.08 3.45
C GLY A 424 -6.98 -1.50 3.71
N SER A 425 -8.28 -1.76 3.66
CA SER A 425 -8.82 -3.13 3.72
C SER A 425 -10.19 -3.23 3.06
N VAL A 426 -10.61 -4.45 2.72
CA VAL A 426 -11.92 -4.76 2.18
C VAL A 426 -12.88 -5.00 3.35
N GLU A 427 -13.47 -3.92 3.89
CA GLU A 427 -14.35 -3.97 5.05
C GLU A 427 -15.54 -3.03 4.88
N VAL A 428 -16.68 -3.45 5.45
CA VAL A 428 -17.92 -2.63 5.42
C VAL A 428 -17.69 -1.29 6.12
N GLY A 429 -18.12 -0.21 5.49
CA GLY A 429 -17.97 1.17 5.96
C GLY A 429 -16.80 1.93 5.34
N LYS A 430 -15.79 1.24 4.82
CA LYS A 430 -14.65 1.86 4.12
C LYS A 430 -14.99 2.24 2.69
N TYR A 431 -14.26 3.19 2.15
CA TYR A 431 -14.38 3.54 0.74
C TYR A 431 -13.96 2.38 -0.15
N ALA A 432 -14.69 2.17 -1.22
CA ALA A 432 -14.44 1.09 -2.16
C ALA A 432 -13.29 1.44 -3.12
N ASP A 433 -12.11 1.54 -2.56
CA ASP A 433 -10.83 1.61 -3.26
C ASP A 433 -10.33 0.18 -3.43
N LEU A 434 -10.67 -0.43 -4.55
CA LEU A 434 -10.55 -1.86 -4.78
C LEU A 434 -9.81 -2.16 -6.08
N VAL A 435 -9.06 -3.26 -6.10
CA VAL A 435 -8.33 -3.71 -7.27
C VAL A 435 -8.72 -5.13 -7.62
N LEU A 436 -9.16 -5.36 -8.86
CA LEU A 436 -9.43 -6.69 -9.39
C LEU A 436 -8.27 -7.16 -10.25
N TRP A 437 -7.83 -8.38 -9.99
CA TRP A 437 -6.69 -9.01 -10.65
C TRP A 437 -7.12 -10.33 -11.30
N LYS A 438 -6.68 -10.57 -12.53
CA LYS A 438 -6.66 -11.96 -13.02
C LYS A 438 -5.55 -12.72 -12.27
N PRO A 439 -5.78 -13.92 -11.74
CA PRO A 439 -4.77 -14.63 -10.95
C PRO A 439 -3.40 -14.74 -11.62
N MET A 440 -3.39 -14.96 -12.94
CA MET A 440 -2.15 -15.04 -13.75
C MET A 440 -1.37 -13.71 -13.83
N PHE A 441 -2.01 -12.56 -13.57
CA PHE A 441 -1.41 -11.23 -13.57
C PHE A 441 -1.44 -10.57 -12.19
N PHE A 442 -1.71 -11.34 -11.16
CA PHE A 442 -1.79 -10.85 -9.79
C PHE A 442 -0.51 -10.10 -9.40
N GLY A 443 -0.68 -8.90 -8.82
CA GLY A 443 0.42 -8.07 -8.38
C GLY A 443 1.23 -7.39 -9.50
N VAL A 444 0.94 -7.68 -10.77
CA VAL A 444 1.67 -7.11 -11.92
C VAL A 444 0.77 -6.17 -12.72
N LYS A 445 -0.40 -6.65 -13.12
CA LYS A 445 -1.32 -5.91 -13.99
C LYS A 445 -2.75 -5.98 -13.44
N PRO A 446 -3.24 -4.93 -12.77
CA PRO A 446 -4.65 -4.81 -12.43
C PRO A 446 -5.54 -4.96 -13.67
N ASP A 447 -6.66 -5.65 -13.54
CA ASP A 447 -7.68 -5.70 -14.58
C ASP A 447 -8.59 -4.46 -14.50
N ILE A 448 -9.02 -4.13 -13.27
CA ILE A 448 -9.86 -2.95 -12.97
C ILE A 448 -9.38 -2.35 -11.64
N VAL A 449 -9.31 -1.02 -11.59
CA VAL A 449 -9.07 -0.25 -10.37
C VAL A 449 -10.27 0.63 -10.08
N LEU A 450 -10.88 0.44 -8.92
CA LEU A 450 -11.97 1.29 -8.42
C LEU A 450 -11.42 2.30 -7.42
N LYS A 451 -11.95 3.52 -7.51
CA LYS A 451 -11.74 4.61 -6.57
C LYS A 451 -13.09 5.08 -6.04
N CYS A 452 -13.29 5.00 -4.72
CA CYS A 452 -14.58 5.30 -4.11
C CYS A 452 -15.77 4.69 -4.89
N GLY A 453 -15.64 3.42 -5.27
CA GLY A 453 -16.68 2.66 -5.96
C GLY A 453 -16.85 2.96 -7.45
N THR A 454 -16.09 3.88 -8.05
CA THR A 454 -16.11 4.18 -9.48
C THR A 454 -14.89 3.58 -10.18
N ILE A 455 -15.06 3.13 -11.43
CA ILE A 455 -13.94 2.61 -12.22
C ILE A 455 -13.06 3.79 -12.66
N ALA A 456 -11.87 3.89 -12.07
CA ALA A 456 -10.92 4.96 -12.33
C ALA A 456 -9.90 4.58 -13.41
N ALA A 457 -9.51 3.29 -13.47
CA ALA A 457 -8.59 2.78 -14.47
C ALA A 457 -8.89 1.30 -14.80
N ALA A 458 -8.57 0.88 -16.02
CA ALA A 458 -8.70 -0.51 -16.44
C ALA A 458 -7.70 -0.87 -17.55
N ALA A 459 -7.36 -2.16 -17.63
CA ALA A 459 -6.61 -2.72 -18.75
C ALA A 459 -7.55 -2.93 -19.94
N MET A 460 -7.39 -2.15 -21.01
CA MET A 460 -8.28 -2.14 -22.17
C MET A 460 -7.49 -2.16 -23.47
N GLY A 461 -8.09 -2.75 -24.51
CA GLY A 461 -7.56 -2.73 -25.88
C GLY A 461 -7.74 -1.38 -26.58
N ASP A 462 -7.72 -1.41 -27.91
CA ASP A 462 -7.93 -0.22 -28.73
C ASP A 462 -9.37 0.30 -28.54
N PRO A 463 -9.56 1.56 -28.16
CA PRO A 463 -10.89 2.15 -27.96
C PRO A 463 -11.68 2.31 -29.28
N ASN A 464 -11.02 2.23 -30.43
CA ASN A 464 -11.67 2.24 -31.76
C ASN A 464 -11.94 0.83 -32.29
N ALA A 465 -11.61 -0.24 -31.55
CA ALA A 465 -11.97 -1.59 -31.94
C ALA A 465 -13.46 -1.87 -31.70
N SER A 466 -14.03 -2.80 -32.48
CA SER A 466 -15.41 -3.25 -32.27
C SER A 466 -15.62 -3.89 -30.89
N ILE A 467 -14.57 -4.47 -30.33
CA ILE A 467 -14.50 -5.03 -28.97
C ILE A 467 -13.23 -4.48 -28.32
N PRO A 468 -13.29 -3.85 -27.13
CA PRO A 468 -12.14 -3.19 -26.51
C PRO A 468 -11.16 -4.18 -25.83
N THR A 469 -11.19 -5.44 -26.21
CA THR A 469 -10.33 -6.52 -25.70
C THR A 469 -9.16 -6.93 -26.61
N PRO A 470 -9.07 -6.53 -27.91
CA PRO A 470 -7.94 -6.89 -28.75
C PRO A 470 -6.61 -6.33 -28.26
N GLN A 471 -5.52 -7.05 -28.57
CA GLN A 471 -4.17 -6.59 -28.32
C GLN A 471 -3.77 -5.42 -29.26
N PRO A 472 -2.88 -4.50 -28.82
CA PRO A 472 -2.28 -4.46 -27.49
C PRO A 472 -3.23 -3.92 -26.43
N ILE A 473 -3.17 -4.51 -25.23
CA ILE A 473 -3.89 -4.01 -24.07
C ILE A 473 -3.02 -2.96 -23.37
N HIS A 474 -3.61 -1.81 -23.11
CA HIS A 474 -2.98 -0.72 -22.37
C HIS A 474 -3.81 -0.37 -21.13
N TYR A 475 -3.15 0.16 -20.11
CA TYR A 475 -3.87 0.81 -19.02
C TYR A 475 -4.46 2.11 -19.51
N ARG A 476 -5.74 2.28 -19.19
CA ARG A 476 -6.49 3.47 -19.63
C ARG A 476 -7.21 4.08 -18.45
N PRO A 477 -7.16 5.41 -18.29
CA PRO A 477 -8.05 6.13 -17.39
C PRO A 477 -9.51 5.87 -17.82
N MET A 478 -10.37 5.64 -16.81
CA MET A 478 -11.81 5.43 -17.00
C MET A 478 -12.60 6.62 -16.43
N PHE A 479 -13.91 6.64 -16.64
CA PHE A 479 -14.76 7.80 -16.33
C PHE A 479 -14.66 8.27 -14.87
N GLY A 480 -14.37 7.39 -13.93
CA GLY A 480 -14.09 7.77 -12.55
C GLY A 480 -12.86 8.67 -12.36
N GLY A 481 -11.94 8.70 -13.33
CA GLY A 481 -10.76 9.55 -13.38
C GLY A 481 -10.94 10.88 -14.13
N PHE A 482 -12.16 11.25 -14.59
CA PHE A 482 -12.35 12.42 -15.43
C PHE A 482 -13.34 13.44 -14.89
N GLY A 483 -13.12 14.69 -15.26
CA GLY A 483 -14.04 15.79 -15.06
C GLY A 483 -14.40 16.00 -13.58
N LYS A 484 -15.66 16.36 -13.33
CA LYS A 484 -16.15 16.59 -11.97
C LYS A 484 -16.34 15.31 -11.15
N SER A 485 -16.32 14.12 -11.77
CA SER A 485 -16.41 12.85 -11.04
C SER A 485 -15.18 12.61 -10.15
N LEU A 486 -14.04 13.22 -10.48
CA LEU A 486 -12.83 13.18 -9.65
C LEU A 486 -13.09 13.60 -8.21
N ALA A 487 -13.89 14.63 -7.97
CA ALA A 487 -14.22 15.10 -6.63
C ALA A 487 -14.92 14.02 -5.77
N ALA A 488 -15.66 13.10 -6.41
CA ALA A 488 -16.36 11.99 -5.74
C ALA A 488 -15.55 10.69 -5.71
N SER A 489 -14.49 10.57 -6.53
CA SER A 489 -13.69 9.35 -6.67
C SER A 489 -12.32 9.44 -6.01
N ARG A 490 -12.08 10.42 -5.15
CA ARG A 490 -10.83 10.60 -4.43
C ARG A 490 -11.03 11.19 -3.04
N LEU A 491 -10.04 10.97 -2.18
CA LEU A 491 -9.98 11.51 -0.83
C LEU A 491 -8.74 12.40 -0.67
N THR A 492 -8.87 13.45 0.11
CA THR A 492 -7.76 14.30 0.52
C THR A 492 -7.58 14.16 2.03
N PHE A 493 -6.39 13.73 2.47
CA PHE A 493 -6.09 13.56 3.88
C PHE A 493 -5.33 14.77 4.42
N VAL A 494 -5.82 15.30 5.53
CA VAL A 494 -5.22 16.42 6.26
C VAL A 494 -5.20 16.10 7.76
N SER A 495 -4.57 16.94 8.59
CA SER A 495 -4.67 16.82 10.04
C SER A 495 -6.08 17.14 10.55
N GLN A 496 -6.44 16.62 11.73
CA GLN A 496 -7.66 16.99 12.43
C GLN A 496 -7.73 18.52 12.66
N LEU A 497 -6.61 19.14 13.06
CA LEU A 497 -6.52 20.58 13.27
C LEU A 497 -6.84 21.39 12.00
N ALA A 498 -6.40 20.93 10.83
CA ALA A 498 -6.74 21.58 9.56
C ALA A 498 -8.23 21.48 9.22
N CYS A 499 -8.88 20.35 9.53
CA CYS A 499 -10.33 20.21 9.41
C CYS A 499 -11.08 21.17 10.33
N GLU A 500 -10.67 21.29 11.58
CA GLU A 500 -11.26 22.21 12.58
C GLU A 500 -11.12 23.70 12.19
N ARG A 501 -10.06 24.05 11.45
CA ARG A 501 -9.82 25.39 10.93
C ARG A 501 -10.40 25.65 9.55
N ASP A 502 -11.17 24.68 9.00
CA ASP A 502 -11.77 24.76 7.66
C ASP A 502 -10.74 25.06 6.55
N ALA A 503 -9.59 24.42 6.60
CA ALA A 503 -8.57 24.56 5.57
C ALA A 503 -9.11 24.18 4.17
N ALA A 504 -10.03 23.22 4.10
CA ALA A 504 -10.69 22.82 2.86
C ALA A 504 -11.49 23.96 2.22
N GLY A 505 -12.35 24.63 2.99
CA GLY A 505 -13.13 25.78 2.54
C GLY A 505 -12.25 26.97 2.17
N ALA A 506 -11.23 27.26 2.97
CA ALA A 506 -10.27 28.33 2.70
C ALA A 506 -9.48 28.13 1.39
N LEU A 507 -9.21 26.88 1.02
CA LEU A 507 -8.50 26.50 -0.22
C LEU A 507 -9.45 26.26 -1.41
N GLY A 508 -10.76 26.17 -1.18
CA GLY A 508 -11.78 25.90 -2.19
C GLY A 508 -11.75 24.48 -2.73
N LEU A 509 -11.37 23.49 -1.90
CA LEU A 509 -11.31 22.09 -2.30
C LEU A 509 -12.71 21.51 -2.55
N GLN A 510 -12.83 20.64 -3.54
CA GLN A 510 -14.08 20.01 -3.96
C GLN A 510 -14.16 18.53 -3.57
N SER A 511 -13.01 17.87 -3.40
CA SER A 511 -12.94 16.47 -2.97
C SER A 511 -13.32 16.33 -1.50
N ALA A 512 -13.63 15.09 -1.08
CA ALA A 512 -13.81 14.75 0.33
C ALA A 512 -12.48 14.97 1.07
N VAL A 513 -12.46 15.91 2.02
CA VAL A 513 -11.32 16.18 2.90
C VAL A 513 -11.59 15.50 4.23
N LEU A 514 -10.69 14.59 4.61
CA LEU A 514 -10.85 13.72 5.78
C LEU A 514 -9.66 13.85 6.72
N PRO A 515 -9.89 13.86 8.04
CA PRO A 515 -8.81 13.92 9.00
C PRO A 515 -8.07 12.58 9.12
N ALA A 516 -6.75 12.64 9.15
CA ALA A 516 -5.93 11.54 9.64
C ALA A 516 -5.89 11.60 11.17
N THR A 517 -6.28 10.52 11.86
CA THR A 517 -6.44 10.50 13.32
C THR A 517 -6.11 9.14 13.95
N GLY A 518 -5.96 9.11 15.28
CA GLY A 518 -5.70 7.88 16.03
C GLY A 518 -4.28 7.35 15.83
N ILE A 519 -3.32 8.22 15.49
CA ILE A 519 -1.99 7.84 15.04
C ILE A 519 -1.04 7.61 16.22
N ARG A 520 -1.11 8.46 17.24
CA ARG A 520 -0.09 8.47 18.29
C ARG A 520 -0.13 7.25 19.22
N GLU A 521 -1.23 6.49 19.19
CA GLU A 521 -1.38 5.22 19.90
C GLU A 521 -0.93 4.00 19.07
N ILE A 522 -0.57 4.20 17.79
CA ILE A 522 -0.18 3.13 16.86
C ILE A 522 1.31 2.85 16.96
N GLY A 523 1.68 1.83 17.71
CA GLY A 523 3.03 1.28 17.77
C GLY A 523 3.16 -0.04 17.02
N LYS A 524 4.29 -0.70 17.18
CA LYS A 524 4.60 -1.97 16.52
C LYS A 524 3.53 -3.05 16.77
N LYS A 525 2.99 -3.11 17.98
CA LYS A 525 1.96 -4.08 18.39
C LYS A 525 0.67 -3.99 17.56
N GLN A 526 0.35 -2.83 17.00
CA GLN A 526 -0.85 -2.62 16.18
C GLN A 526 -0.62 -3.00 14.71
N MET A 527 0.61 -3.31 14.31
CA MET A 527 0.93 -3.72 12.93
C MET A 527 0.43 -5.13 12.66
N ILE A 528 -0.61 -5.24 11.86
CA ILE A 528 -1.31 -6.50 11.55
C ILE A 528 -0.34 -7.52 10.95
N LEU A 529 -0.18 -8.67 11.62
CA LEU A 529 0.70 -9.79 11.24
C LEU A 529 2.19 -9.40 11.06
N ASN A 530 2.58 -8.18 11.48
CA ASN A 530 3.91 -7.61 11.31
C ASN A 530 4.37 -6.83 12.55
N ASP A 531 4.10 -7.40 13.71
CA ASP A 531 4.27 -6.81 15.04
C ASP A 531 5.50 -7.36 15.80
N MET A 532 6.31 -8.19 15.15
CA MET A 532 7.47 -8.82 15.80
C MET A 532 8.54 -7.78 16.17
N THR A 533 9.00 -7.83 17.41
CA THR A 533 10.08 -6.98 17.95
C THR A 533 11.24 -7.87 18.42
N PRO A 534 12.11 -8.34 17.51
CA PRO A 534 13.24 -9.17 17.88
C PRO A 534 14.33 -8.36 18.59
N ASP A 535 15.12 -9.04 19.43
CA ASP A 535 16.36 -8.48 19.93
C ASP A 535 17.39 -8.42 18.80
N MET A 536 17.77 -7.19 18.41
CA MET A 536 18.55 -6.93 17.20
C MET A 536 20.00 -6.59 17.54
N GLU A 537 20.92 -7.30 16.90
CA GLU A 537 22.36 -7.05 16.98
C GLU A 537 22.93 -6.86 15.57
N VAL A 538 23.81 -5.89 15.41
CA VAL A 538 24.58 -5.67 14.18
C VAL A 538 26.06 -5.58 14.55
N ASP A 539 26.87 -6.40 13.91
CA ASP A 539 28.32 -6.35 14.07
C ASP A 539 28.89 -5.16 13.27
N PRO A 540 29.59 -4.22 13.91
CA PRO A 540 30.06 -3.01 13.23
C PRO A 540 31.25 -3.24 12.27
N GLU A 541 31.90 -4.42 12.33
CA GLU A 541 33.04 -4.75 11.46
C GLU A 541 32.61 -5.61 10.28
N THR A 542 31.74 -6.62 10.53
CA THR A 542 31.31 -7.59 9.51
C THR A 542 29.95 -7.26 8.91
N TYR A 543 29.18 -6.35 9.55
CA TYR A 543 27.79 -5.98 9.22
C TYR A 543 26.79 -7.13 9.35
N GLU A 544 27.18 -8.27 9.93
CA GLU A 544 26.26 -9.36 10.24
C GLU A 544 25.11 -8.87 11.11
N VAL A 545 23.90 -9.22 10.73
CA VAL A 545 22.67 -8.90 11.47
C VAL A 545 22.15 -10.15 12.15
N ARG A 546 21.88 -10.04 13.45
CA ARG A 546 21.27 -11.10 14.25
C ARG A 546 19.95 -10.64 14.85
N ALA A 547 18.99 -11.56 14.88
CA ALA A 547 17.73 -11.38 15.59
C ALA A 547 17.57 -12.50 16.61
N ASN A 548 17.40 -12.16 17.89
CA ASN A 548 17.33 -13.13 18.98
C ASN A 548 18.55 -14.09 19.00
N GLY A 549 19.73 -13.58 18.64
CA GLY A 549 20.98 -14.34 18.54
C GLY A 549 21.13 -15.19 17.26
N GLU A 550 20.11 -15.30 16.42
CA GLU A 550 20.16 -16.03 15.14
C GLU A 550 20.69 -15.12 14.02
N LEU A 551 21.69 -15.57 13.26
CA LEU A 551 22.21 -14.84 12.10
C LEU A 551 21.17 -14.81 10.98
N LEU A 552 20.84 -13.60 10.51
CA LEU A 552 19.90 -13.39 9.41
C LEU A 552 20.68 -13.29 8.09
N THR A 553 20.49 -14.27 7.25
CA THR A 553 21.07 -14.28 5.89
C THR A 553 20.14 -15.00 4.91
N CYS A 554 20.24 -14.64 3.65
CA CYS A 554 19.58 -15.34 2.55
C CYS A 554 20.43 -15.20 1.28
N GLU A 555 20.25 -16.13 0.36
CA GLU A 555 20.94 -16.07 -0.93
C GLU A 555 20.32 -15.00 -1.85
N PRO A 556 21.10 -14.27 -2.64
CA PRO A 556 20.56 -13.39 -3.65
C PRO A 556 19.81 -14.19 -4.73
N SER A 557 18.70 -13.67 -5.21
CA SER A 557 17.96 -14.32 -6.30
C SER A 557 18.60 -14.01 -7.65
N GLU A 558 18.78 -15.06 -8.47
CA GLU A 558 19.21 -14.93 -9.87
C GLU A 558 18.04 -14.65 -10.80
N GLU A 559 16.86 -15.20 -10.47
CA GLU A 559 15.62 -15.04 -11.22
C GLU A 559 14.48 -14.60 -10.28
N LEU A 560 13.63 -13.73 -10.78
CA LEU A 560 12.42 -13.28 -10.10
C LEU A 560 11.18 -13.72 -10.88
N PRO A 561 10.12 -14.15 -10.19
CA PRO A 561 8.79 -14.26 -10.81
C PRO A 561 8.25 -12.87 -11.14
N MET A 562 7.15 -12.80 -11.88
CA MET A 562 6.45 -11.55 -12.18
C MET A 562 7.34 -10.53 -12.92
N ALA A 563 8.30 -11.04 -13.69
CA ALA A 563 9.32 -10.23 -14.36
C ALA A 563 8.99 -9.97 -15.85
N GLN A 564 9.99 -9.73 -16.66
CA GLN A 564 9.93 -9.22 -18.04
C GLN A 564 8.83 -9.78 -18.94
N ARG A 565 8.52 -11.08 -18.87
CA ARG A 565 7.48 -11.70 -19.71
C ARG A 565 6.09 -11.09 -19.53
N TYR A 566 5.80 -10.51 -18.37
CA TYR A 566 4.54 -9.84 -18.10
C TYR A 566 4.43 -8.46 -18.75
N PHE A 567 5.55 -7.89 -19.17
CA PHE A 567 5.61 -6.56 -19.79
C PHE A 567 5.75 -6.62 -21.32
N LEU A 568 5.80 -7.81 -21.89
CA LEU A 568 5.87 -8.02 -23.34
C LEU A 568 4.49 -8.05 -24.02
N PHE A 569 3.41 -8.22 -23.25
CA PHE A 569 2.04 -8.42 -23.77
C PHE A 569 1.04 -7.45 -23.18
#